data_e36910cdc6270e8d76ca9ad759db62ce
#
_entry.id   e36910cdc6270e8d76ca9ad759db62ce
#
_cell.length_a   1.000
_cell.length_b   1.000
_cell.length_c   1.000
_cell.angle_alpha   90.00
_cell.angle_beta   90.00
_cell.angle_gamma   90.00
#
_symmetry.space_group_name_H-M   'P 1'
#
loop_
_entity.id
_entity.type
_entity.pdbx_description
1 polymer ?
#
loop_
_entity_poly.entity_id
_entity_poly.type
_entity_poly.pdbx_seq_one_letter_code
_entity_poly.pdbx_strand_id
1 'polypeptide(L)'
;ELSWVTVYETGSSGANFNGQSYRIWKEMTLDSAVRLRHAPGGHPLAGTHGHTFTLRLHLAAPLDAVMGWTVDFGDVKALFNPIFKRLDHHPLYEIANLPDGDAASIAAWVLREGGAVLPAIDRVDLYETRGCGAIVSRADSEELIPV
;
A
#
# COMPACT_ATOMS: atom_id res chain seq x y z
N GLU A 1 -25.82 -1.51 15.17
CA GLU A 1 -25.32 -0.34 14.45
C GLU A 1 -24.21 -0.79 13.51
N LEU A 2 -24.30 -0.43 12.20
CA LEU A 2 -23.24 -0.76 11.24
C LEU A 2 -22.16 0.30 11.34
N SER A 3 -20.91 -0.12 11.60
CA SER A 3 -19.76 0.78 11.65
C SER A 3 -19.17 1.01 10.25
N TRP A 4 -19.16 -0.06 9.42
CA TRP A 4 -18.56 -0.03 8.09
C TRP A 4 -19.31 -0.95 7.13
N VAL A 5 -19.35 -0.53 5.85
CA VAL A 5 -19.77 -1.38 4.73
C VAL A 5 -18.59 -1.49 3.77
N THR A 6 -18.21 -2.71 3.43
CA THR A 6 -17.18 -2.98 2.42
C THR A 6 -17.85 -3.62 1.20
N VAL A 7 -17.58 -3.06 0.04
CA VAL A 7 -18.01 -3.60 -1.25
C VAL A 7 -16.77 -3.94 -2.07
N TYR A 8 -16.71 -5.17 -2.56
CA TYR A 8 -15.65 -5.64 -3.43
C TYR A 8 -16.09 -5.47 -4.89
N GLU A 9 -15.30 -4.78 -5.69
CA GLU A 9 -15.46 -4.72 -7.14
C GLU A 9 -14.82 -5.96 -7.78
N THR A 10 -13.63 -6.30 -7.30
CA THR A 10 -12.88 -7.50 -7.67
C THR A 10 -12.22 -8.08 -6.41
N GLY A 11 -11.51 -9.21 -6.54
CA GLY A 11 -10.70 -9.74 -5.44
C GLY A 11 -9.57 -8.80 -4.98
N SER A 12 -9.20 -7.81 -5.80
CA SER A 12 -8.08 -6.90 -5.54
C SER A 12 -8.47 -5.42 -5.50
N SER A 13 -9.75 -5.10 -5.46
CA SER A 13 -10.25 -3.73 -5.38
C SER A 13 -11.63 -3.66 -4.74
N GLY A 14 -11.90 -2.57 -4.05
CA GLY A 14 -13.17 -2.33 -3.42
C GLY A 14 -13.28 -0.96 -2.79
N ALA A 15 -14.39 -0.74 -2.12
CA ALA A 15 -14.70 0.49 -1.41
C ALA A 15 -15.22 0.21 0.00
N ASN A 16 -14.87 1.06 0.92
CA ASN A 16 -15.37 1.10 2.28
C ASN A 16 -16.17 2.39 2.51
N PHE A 17 -17.24 2.29 3.28
CA PHE A 17 -18.08 3.42 3.68
C PHE A 17 -18.44 3.34 5.15
N ASN A 18 -18.24 4.42 5.91
CA ASN A 18 -18.50 4.49 7.36
C ASN A 18 -19.77 5.29 7.71
N GLY A 19 -20.60 5.62 6.73
CA GLY A 19 -21.77 6.47 6.91
C GLY A 19 -21.52 7.94 6.55
N GLN A 20 -20.26 8.37 6.44
CA GLN A 20 -19.87 9.76 6.17
C GLN A 20 -18.87 9.89 5.02
N SER A 21 -17.88 9.02 4.96
CA SER A 21 -16.79 9.07 3.98
C SER A 21 -16.64 7.77 3.23
N TYR A 22 -16.20 7.88 1.99
CA TYR A 22 -15.83 6.76 1.14
C TYR A 22 -14.31 6.63 1.12
N ARG A 23 -13.84 5.39 1.13
CA ARG A 23 -12.44 5.04 0.93
C ARG A 23 -12.38 3.89 -0.05
N ILE A 24 -11.64 4.07 -1.13
CA ILE A 24 -11.37 2.96 -2.06
C ILE A 24 -10.02 2.33 -1.76
N TRP A 25 -9.86 1.08 -2.15
CA TRP A 25 -8.58 0.39 -2.03
C TRP A 25 -8.28 -0.43 -3.28
N LYS A 26 -7.00 -0.50 -3.60
CA LYS A 26 -6.45 -1.30 -4.70
C LYS A 26 -5.28 -2.11 -4.21
N GLU A 27 -5.30 -3.42 -4.51
CA GLU A 27 -4.27 -4.38 -4.16
C GLU A 27 -3.45 -4.77 -5.40
N MET A 28 -2.15 -4.94 -5.20
CA MET A 28 -1.19 -5.35 -6.22
C MET A 28 -0.19 -6.33 -5.62
N THR A 29 0.26 -7.29 -6.42
CA THR A 29 1.37 -8.16 -6.06
C THR A 29 2.68 -7.49 -6.43
N LEU A 30 3.64 -7.49 -5.51
CA LEU A 30 4.96 -6.91 -5.65
C LEU A 30 6.01 -7.99 -5.43
N ASP A 31 6.76 -8.33 -6.47
CA ASP A 31 7.85 -9.29 -6.44
C ASP A 31 9.20 -8.57 -6.49
N SER A 32 10.05 -8.77 -5.48
CA SER A 32 11.29 -8.02 -5.38
C SER A 32 12.41 -8.82 -4.71
N ALA A 33 13.65 -8.37 -4.89
CA ALA A 33 14.78 -8.85 -4.13
C ALA A 33 14.97 -7.97 -2.89
N VAL A 34 14.99 -8.60 -1.73
CA VAL A 34 15.14 -7.92 -0.43
C VAL A 34 16.41 -8.37 0.28
N ARG A 35 16.90 -7.48 1.13
CA ARG A 35 17.98 -7.73 2.08
C ARG A 35 17.76 -6.82 3.28
N LEU A 36 17.69 -7.39 4.49
CA LEU A 36 17.56 -6.61 5.71
C LEU A 36 18.93 -6.09 6.15
N ARG A 37 19.14 -4.79 6.06
CA ARG A 37 20.42 -4.12 6.40
C ARG A 37 20.73 -4.19 7.89
N HIS A 38 19.69 -4.19 8.72
CA HIS A 38 19.79 -4.19 10.17
C HIS A 38 19.67 -5.59 10.79
N ALA A 39 19.61 -6.64 9.98
CA ALA A 39 19.62 -8.01 10.49
C ALA A 39 20.97 -8.31 11.19
N PRO A 40 20.95 -9.04 12.31
CA PRO A 40 22.17 -9.47 12.99
C PRO A 40 23.12 -10.21 12.05
N GLY A 41 24.43 -10.06 12.26
CA GLY A 41 25.45 -10.74 11.46
C GLY A 41 25.24 -12.26 11.45
N GLY A 42 25.27 -12.86 10.26
CA GLY A 42 24.98 -14.30 10.06
C GLY A 42 23.49 -14.67 10.01
N HIS A 43 22.59 -13.70 10.15
CA HIS A 43 21.16 -13.96 9.99
C HIS A 43 20.83 -14.23 8.52
N PRO A 44 19.99 -15.26 8.19
CA PRO A 44 19.65 -15.58 6.79
C PRO A 44 19.07 -14.40 5.99
N LEU A 45 18.27 -13.54 6.63
CA LEU A 45 17.66 -12.36 6.00
C LEU A 45 18.64 -11.20 5.75
N ALA A 46 19.90 -11.28 6.25
CA ALA A 46 20.95 -10.36 5.86
C ALA A 46 21.48 -10.62 4.44
N GLY A 47 21.27 -11.83 3.92
CA GLY A 47 21.53 -12.18 2.52
C GLY A 47 20.42 -11.70 1.59
N THR A 48 20.75 -11.54 0.31
CA THR A 48 19.74 -11.23 -0.72
C THR A 48 18.84 -12.45 -0.95
N HIS A 49 17.52 -12.22 -0.93
CA HIS A 49 16.53 -13.24 -1.21
C HIS A 49 15.34 -12.63 -1.96
N GLY A 50 14.62 -13.44 -2.72
CA GLY A 50 13.36 -13.04 -3.36
C GLY A 50 12.21 -13.02 -2.35
N HIS A 51 11.31 -12.06 -2.49
CA HIS A 51 10.11 -11.97 -1.68
C HIS A 51 8.93 -11.45 -2.50
N THR A 52 7.74 -12.02 -2.24
CA THR A 52 6.47 -11.57 -2.82
C THR A 52 5.67 -10.87 -1.73
N PHE A 53 5.30 -9.62 -1.99
CA PHE A 53 4.44 -8.85 -1.10
C PHE A 53 3.06 -8.63 -1.71
N THR A 54 2.06 -8.50 -0.87
CA THR A 54 0.77 -7.92 -1.22
C THR A 54 0.77 -6.46 -0.80
N LEU A 55 0.77 -5.55 -1.77
CA LEU A 55 0.70 -4.11 -1.57
C LEU A 55 -0.74 -3.63 -1.76
N ARG A 56 -1.31 -2.97 -0.76
CA ARG A 56 -2.64 -2.37 -0.85
C ARG A 56 -2.56 -0.87 -0.61
N LEU A 57 -3.04 -0.10 -1.58
CA LEU A 57 -3.22 1.34 -1.46
C LEU A 57 -4.65 1.64 -1.03
N HIS A 58 -4.79 2.52 -0.05
CA HIS A 58 -6.08 3.08 0.35
C HIS A 58 -6.11 4.57 0.01
N LEU A 59 -7.21 4.99 -0.61
CA LEU A 59 -7.41 6.35 -1.08
C LEU A 59 -8.66 6.94 -0.44
N ALA A 60 -8.52 8.11 0.15
CA ALA A 60 -9.63 8.92 0.64
C ALA A 60 -9.81 10.10 -0.31
N ALA A 61 -10.99 10.18 -0.91
CA ALA A 61 -11.36 11.29 -1.79
C ALA A 61 -12.86 11.57 -1.65
N PRO A 62 -13.27 12.84 -1.83
CA PRO A 62 -14.71 13.16 -1.84
C PRO A 62 -15.41 12.44 -3.00
N LEU A 63 -16.66 12.08 -2.77
CA LEU A 63 -17.51 11.54 -3.82
C LEU A 63 -17.78 12.60 -4.88
N ASP A 64 -17.50 12.29 -6.13
CA ASP A 64 -17.89 13.16 -7.25
C ASP A 64 -19.42 13.18 -7.37
N ALA A 65 -20.01 14.38 -7.34
CA ALA A 65 -21.45 14.56 -7.32
C ALA A 65 -22.13 14.19 -8.66
N VAL A 66 -21.37 14.17 -9.76
CA VAL A 66 -21.88 13.87 -11.10
C VAL A 66 -21.70 12.40 -11.45
N MET A 67 -20.50 11.88 -11.22
CA MET A 67 -20.12 10.52 -11.62
C MET A 67 -20.48 9.46 -10.57
N GLY A 68 -20.67 9.86 -9.31
CA GLY A 68 -21.03 8.96 -8.22
C GLY A 68 -19.87 8.06 -7.77
N TRP A 69 -18.63 8.40 -8.12
CA TRP A 69 -17.43 7.70 -7.69
C TRP A 69 -16.43 8.66 -7.02
N THR A 70 -15.48 8.14 -6.27
CA THR A 70 -14.45 8.93 -5.58
C THR A 70 -13.20 9.13 -6.45
N VAL A 71 -12.69 8.04 -7.02
CA VAL A 71 -11.52 8.00 -7.91
C VAL A 71 -11.67 6.82 -8.86
N ASP A 72 -11.25 6.96 -10.10
CA ASP A 72 -11.20 5.87 -11.06
C ASP A 72 -10.01 4.94 -10.78
N PHE A 73 -10.25 3.63 -10.72
CA PHE A 73 -9.17 2.65 -10.50
C PHE A 73 -8.15 2.59 -11.65
N GLY A 74 -8.57 2.93 -12.87
CA GLY A 74 -7.67 3.05 -14.01
C GLY A 74 -6.67 4.20 -13.84
N ASP A 75 -7.15 5.34 -13.36
CA ASP A 75 -6.33 6.51 -13.06
C ASP A 75 -5.36 6.21 -11.90
N VAL A 76 -5.83 5.54 -10.84
CA VAL A 76 -4.97 5.09 -9.74
C VAL A 76 -3.82 4.24 -10.27
N LYS A 77 -4.14 3.25 -11.11
CA LYS A 77 -3.14 2.38 -11.72
C LYS A 77 -2.16 3.16 -12.61
N ALA A 78 -2.65 4.04 -13.46
CA ALA A 78 -1.82 4.83 -14.37
C ALA A 78 -0.86 5.75 -13.62
N LEU A 79 -1.35 6.49 -12.62
CA LEU A 79 -0.55 7.43 -11.83
C LEU A 79 0.45 6.74 -10.90
N PHE A 80 0.07 5.60 -10.32
CA PHE A 80 0.95 4.87 -9.40
C PHE A 80 1.97 3.96 -10.11
N ASN A 81 1.71 3.55 -11.34
CA ASN A 81 2.55 2.60 -12.07
C ASN A 81 4.05 2.97 -12.15
N PRO A 82 4.46 4.26 -12.32
CA PRO A 82 5.88 4.62 -12.29
C PRO A 82 6.53 4.33 -10.92
N ILE A 83 5.81 4.51 -9.82
CA ILE A 83 6.28 4.20 -8.46
C ILE A 83 6.37 2.69 -8.28
N PHE A 84 5.32 1.97 -8.69
CA PHE A 84 5.27 0.51 -8.63
C PHE A 84 6.44 -0.15 -9.37
N LYS A 85 6.75 0.31 -10.58
CA LYS A 85 7.85 -0.21 -11.40
C LYS A 85 9.25 0.02 -10.80
N ARG A 86 9.41 0.98 -9.89
CA ARG A 86 10.66 1.15 -9.16
C ARG A 86 10.89 0.06 -8.11
N LEU A 87 9.81 -0.56 -7.63
CA LEU A 87 9.83 -1.60 -6.62
C LEU A 87 9.78 -3.00 -7.23
N ASP A 88 8.88 -3.19 -8.20
CA ASP A 88 8.58 -4.49 -8.78
C ASP A 88 9.73 -5.01 -9.64
N HIS A 89 10.17 -6.24 -9.38
CA HIS A 89 11.29 -6.90 -10.04
C HIS A 89 12.63 -6.13 -9.92
N HIS A 90 12.81 -5.37 -8.83
CA HIS A 90 14.04 -4.63 -8.55
C HIS A 90 14.61 -4.97 -7.18
N PRO A 91 15.94 -4.84 -6.99
CA PRO A 91 16.56 -4.95 -5.67
C PRO A 91 16.15 -3.76 -4.79
N LEU A 92 15.34 -3.99 -3.76
CA LEU A 92 14.85 -2.92 -2.89
C LEU A 92 15.97 -2.21 -2.13
N TYR A 93 17.07 -2.89 -1.86
CA TYR A 93 18.26 -2.32 -1.20
C TYR A 93 19.06 -1.32 -2.09
N GLU A 94 18.73 -1.20 -3.38
CA GLU A 94 19.31 -0.21 -4.30
C GLU A 94 18.43 1.04 -4.45
N ILE A 95 17.22 1.02 -3.90
CA ILE A 95 16.29 2.13 -4.03
C ILE A 95 16.70 3.28 -3.12
N ALA A 96 16.83 4.47 -3.70
CA ALA A 96 17.16 5.68 -2.96
C ALA A 96 16.08 6.02 -1.93
N ASN A 97 16.53 6.36 -0.72
CA ASN A 97 15.67 6.75 0.40
C ASN A 97 14.72 5.64 0.91
N LEU A 98 14.96 4.39 0.55
CA LEU A 98 14.34 3.24 1.18
C LEU A 98 15.28 2.76 2.31
N PRO A 99 14.86 2.88 3.59
CA PRO A 99 15.75 2.61 4.72
C PRO A 99 16.16 1.14 4.82
N ASP A 100 15.21 0.23 4.67
CA ASP A 100 15.42 -1.22 4.75
C ASP A 100 14.39 -1.98 3.92
N GLY A 101 14.58 -3.29 3.77
CA GLY A 101 13.69 -4.20 3.05
C GLY A 101 12.55 -4.78 3.89
N ASP A 102 12.32 -4.29 5.10
CA ASP A 102 11.19 -4.71 5.93
C ASP A 102 9.87 -4.07 5.48
N ALA A 103 8.75 -4.70 5.83
CA ALA A 103 7.43 -4.27 5.39
C ALA A 103 7.09 -2.83 5.81
N ALA A 104 7.49 -2.39 6.99
CA ALA A 104 7.19 -1.05 7.49
C ALA A 104 7.97 0.03 6.71
N SER A 105 9.26 -0.22 6.44
CA SER A 105 10.11 0.67 5.64
C SER A 105 9.60 0.82 4.22
N ILE A 106 9.20 -0.28 3.59
CA ILE A 106 8.64 -0.28 2.23
C ILE A 106 7.29 0.44 2.20
N ALA A 107 6.38 0.14 3.13
CA ALA A 107 5.06 0.79 3.20
C ALA A 107 5.18 2.30 3.41
N ALA A 108 6.08 2.75 4.30
CA ALA A 108 6.33 4.17 4.53
C ALA A 108 6.92 4.87 3.28
N TRP A 109 7.82 4.20 2.58
CA TRP A 109 8.38 4.70 1.32
C TRP A 109 7.28 4.84 0.25
N VAL A 110 6.43 3.83 0.10
CA VAL A 110 5.30 3.85 -0.84
C VAL A 110 4.32 4.98 -0.51
N LEU A 111 3.99 5.17 0.77
CA LEU A 111 3.10 6.25 1.19
C LEU A 111 3.67 7.63 0.86
N ARG A 112 4.97 7.83 1.02
CA ARG A 112 5.64 9.08 0.71
C ARG A 112 5.72 9.33 -0.80
N GLU A 113 6.31 8.40 -1.55
CA GLU A 113 6.54 8.56 -3.00
C GLU A 113 5.22 8.48 -3.80
N GLY A 114 4.36 7.52 -3.45
CA GLY A 114 3.04 7.36 -4.05
C GLY A 114 2.13 8.55 -3.76
N GLY A 115 2.15 9.04 -2.53
CA GLY A 115 1.38 10.21 -2.14
C GLY A 115 1.82 11.52 -2.80
N ALA A 116 3.06 11.60 -3.29
CA ALA A 116 3.52 12.75 -4.08
C ALA A 116 2.86 12.81 -5.47
N VAL A 117 2.58 11.66 -6.08
CA VAL A 117 1.95 11.55 -7.41
C VAL A 117 0.44 11.34 -7.32
N LEU A 118 -0.05 10.78 -6.23
CA LEU A 118 -1.46 10.50 -5.99
C LEU A 118 -1.82 10.92 -4.55
N PRO A 119 -2.09 12.21 -4.31
CA PRO A 119 -2.30 12.77 -2.97
C PRO A 119 -3.44 12.14 -2.17
N ALA A 120 -4.40 11.51 -2.86
CA ALA A 120 -5.51 10.78 -2.23
C ALA A 120 -5.06 9.53 -1.46
N ILE A 121 -3.84 9.02 -1.70
CA ILE A 121 -3.31 7.90 -0.90
C ILE A 121 -3.06 8.39 0.53
N ASP A 122 -3.79 7.82 1.48
CA ASP A 122 -3.68 8.16 2.90
C ASP A 122 -3.22 6.99 3.77
N ARG A 123 -3.25 5.76 3.24
CA ARG A 123 -2.81 4.56 3.93
C ARG A 123 -2.21 3.56 2.93
N VAL A 124 -1.18 2.86 3.37
CA VAL A 124 -0.55 1.75 2.66
C VAL A 124 -0.46 0.55 3.60
N ASP A 125 -0.96 -0.58 3.14
CA ASP A 125 -0.76 -1.86 3.80
C ASP A 125 0.21 -2.69 2.95
N LEU A 126 1.20 -3.30 3.57
CA LEU A 126 2.12 -4.21 2.91
C LEU A 126 2.20 -5.51 3.70
N TYR A 127 1.82 -6.60 3.07
CA TYR A 127 1.82 -7.94 3.68
C TYR A 127 2.89 -8.82 3.04
N GLU A 128 3.68 -9.46 3.87
CA GLU A 128 4.63 -10.52 3.48
C GLU A 128 3.89 -11.84 3.31
N THR A 129 2.99 -12.12 4.23
CA THR A 129 2.07 -13.26 4.22
C THR A 129 0.75 -12.83 4.84
N ARG A 130 -0.28 -13.65 4.73
CA ARG A 130 -1.58 -13.34 5.34
C ARG A 130 -1.45 -13.10 6.85
N GLY A 131 -1.83 -11.90 7.28
CA GLY A 131 -1.76 -11.51 8.69
C GLY A 131 -0.38 -11.08 9.20
N CYS A 132 0.64 -11.05 8.33
CA CYS A 132 1.98 -10.58 8.67
C CYS A 132 2.39 -9.47 7.72
N GLY A 133 2.58 -8.27 8.24
CA GLY A 133 2.94 -7.11 7.43
C GLY A 133 2.94 -5.82 8.24
N ALA A 134 2.86 -4.69 7.54
CA ALA A 134 2.82 -3.37 8.14
C ALA A 134 1.71 -2.51 7.52
N ILE A 135 1.12 -1.67 8.34
CA ILE A 135 0.14 -0.66 7.94
C ILE A 135 0.72 0.71 8.30
N VAL A 136 0.80 1.60 7.32
CA VAL A 136 1.26 2.98 7.51
C VAL A 136 0.20 3.93 6.98
N SER A 137 -0.22 4.90 7.80
CA SER A 137 -1.27 5.85 7.49
C SER A 137 -0.82 7.28 7.78
N ARG A 138 -1.40 8.24 7.05
CA ARG A 138 -1.29 9.68 7.36
C ARG A 138 -2.34 10.15 8.36
N ALA A 139 -3.47 9.43 8.45
CA ALA A 139 -4.53 9.73 9.40
C ALA A 139 -4.18 9.22 10.80
N ASP A 140 -4.70 9.89 11.82
CA ASP A 140 -4.64 9.40 13.19
C ASP A 140 -5.29 8.02 13.30
N SER A 141 -4.75 7.19 14.18
CA SER A 141 -5.02 5.75 14.29
C SER A 141 -6.47 5.34 14.57
N GLU A 142 -7.33 6.28 14.91
CA GLU A 142 -8.74 6.00 15.23
C GLU A 142 -9.60 5.56 14.02
N GLU A 143 -9.12 5.81 12.80
CA GLU A 143 -9.81 5.42 11.56
C GLU A 143 -9.18 4.19 10.86
N LEU A 144 -8.31 3.46 11.52
CA LEU A 144 -7.73 2.23 10.97
C LEU A 144 -8.80 1.14 10.92
N ILE A 145 -9.33 0.90 9.73
CA ILE A 145 -10.25 -0.22 9.48
C ILE A 145 -9.41 -1.50 9.45
N PRO A 146 -9.70 -2.47 10.30
CA PRO A 146 -9.13 -3.80 10.15
C PRO A 146 -9.58 -4.38 8.79
N VAL A 147 -8.69 -4.97 8.07
CA VAL A 147 -8.98 -5.60 6.78
C VAL A 147 -8.93 -7.11 6.95
#